data_4fd58b98711a04b84cd3a12869ea5eb3
#
_entry.id   4fd58b98711a04b84cd3a12869ea5eb3
#
_cell.length_a   1.000
_cell.length_b   1.000
_cell.length_c   1.000
_cell.angle_alpha   90.00
_cell.angle_beta   90.00
_cell.angle_gamma   90.00
#
_symmetry.space_group_name_H-M   'P 1'
#
loop_
_entity.id
_entity.type
_entity.pdbx_description
1 polymer ?
#
loop_
_entity_poly.entity_id
_entity_poly.type
_entity_poly.pdbx_seq_one_letter_code
_entity_poly.pdbx_strand_id
1 'polypeptide(L)'
;MHECKTVTLRTRPLKNRMLSFYLDYYPGYRDKETMKVIRHESLGIYVYANPRNKREQNFNEVMTEKAEAIRCRRFESVVNERYDFFDRHKLKADFLEYYRK
;
A
#
# COMPACT_ATOMS: atom_id res chain seq x y z
N MET A 1 -13.39 -16.57 0.04
CA MET A 1 -13.20 -15.24 0.67
C MET A 1 -11.82 -14.71 0.32
N HIS A 2 -11.78 -13.52 -0.27
CA HIS A 2 -10.51 -12.93 -0.65
C HIS A 2 -9.87 -12.22 0.54
N GLU A 3 -8.78 -12.75 1.01
CA GLU A 3 -7.98 -12.10 2.02
C GLU A 3 -6.66 -11.69 1.38
N CYS A 4 -6.47 -10.40 1.25
CA CYS A 4 -5.19 -9.89 0.76
C CYS A 4 -4.13 -10.11 1.83
N LYS A 5 -3.08 -10.83 1.48
CA LYS A 5 -2.02 -11.17 2.43
C LYS A 5 -0.83 -10.23 2.33
N THR A 6 -0.56 -9.72 1.16
CA THR A 6 0.62 -8.87 0.94
C THR A 6 0.29 -7.72 0.02
N VAL A 7 0.97 -6.61 0.25
CA VAL A 7 0.95 -5.44 -0.63
C VAL A 7 2.41 -5.16 -0.98
N THR A 8 2.77 -5.35 -2.24
CA THR A 8 4.14 -5.22 -2.71
C THR A 8 4.27 -3.99 -3.59
N LEU A 9 5.32 -3.20 -3.36
CA LEU A 9 5.63 -2.04 -4.20
C LEU A 9 6.42 -2.52 -5.41
N ARG A 10 5.90 -2.22 -6.60
CA ARG A 10 6.53 -2.61 -7.86
C ARG A 10 6.62 -1.42 -8.80
N THR A 11 7.42 -1.57 -9.85
CA THR A 11 7.58 -0.54 -10.87
C THR A 11 7.21 -1.09 -12.24
N ARG A 12 6.74 -0.18 -13.10
CA ARG A 12 6.39 -0.48 -14.48
C ARG A 12 7.13 0.51 -15.39
N PRO A 13 7.82 0.04 -16.42
CA PRO A 13 8.54 0.95 -17.32
C PRO A 13 7.56 1.79 -18.14
N LEU A 14 7.94 3.05 -18.35
CA LEU A 14 7.22 3.99 -19.19
C LEU A 14 8.09 4.36 -20.41
N LYS A 15 7.47 5.00 -21.41
CA LYS A 15 8.16 5.32 -22.67
C LYS A 15 9.28 6.35 -22.52
N ASN A 16 9.25 7.16 -21.49
CA ASN A 16 10.19 8.28 -21.34
C ASN A 16 11.36 7.97 -20.39
N ARG A 17 11.80 6.74 -20.35
CA ARG A 17 12.86 6.29 -19.44
C ARG A 17 12.52 6.52 -17.98
N MET A 18 11.23 6.55 -17.68
CA MET A 18 10.72 6.67 -16.33
C MET A 18 10.10 5.36 -15.91
N LEU A 19 10.01 5.16 -14.60
CA LEU A 19 9.28 4.04 -14.03
C LEU A 19 8.09 4.59 -13.24
N SER A 20 6.98 3.90 -13.32
CA SER A 20 5.79 4.25 -12.54
C SER A 20 5.65 3.26 -11.40
N PHE A 21 5.46 3.76 -10.19
CA PHE A 21 5.21 2.89 -9.04
C PHE A 21 3.75 2.45 -9.01
N TYR A 22 3.55 1.19 -8.66
CA TYR A 22 2.23 0.65 -8.41
C TYR A 22 2.30 -0.37 -7.28
N LEU A 23 1.15 -0.61 -6.65
CA LEU A 23 1.02 -1.63 -5.61
C LEU A 23 0.45 -2.90 -6.20
N ASP A 24 1.00 -4.02 -5.80
CA ASP A 24 0.56 -5.35 -6.21
C ASP A 24 -0.03 -6.04 -4.97
N TYR A 25 -1.33 -6.27 -5.00
CA TYR A 25 -2.05 -6.93 -3.91
C TYR A 25 -2.13 -8.44 -4.21
N TYR A 26 -1.68 -9.24 -3.27
CA TYR A 26 -1.73 -10.68 -3.45
C TYR A 26 -2.25 -11.39 -2.21
N PRO A 27 -3.26 -12.25 -2.34
CA PRO A 27 -4.18 -12.24 -3.48
C PRO A 27 -4.91 -10.90 -3.53
N GLY A 28 -5.55 -10.58 -4.63
CA GLY A 28 -6.27 -9.32 -4.73
C GLY A 28 -7.26 -9.14 -3.60
N TYR A 29 -7.62 -7.90 -3.29
CA TYR A 29 -8.63 -7.65 -2.28
C TYR A 29 -9.91 -7.14 -2.93
N ARG A 30 -11.06 -7.43 -2.28
CA ARG A 30 -12.35 -7.02 -2.80
C ARG A 30 -12.74 -5.67 -2.23
N ASP A 31 -13.02 -4.73 -3.12
CA ASP A 31 -13.52 -3.42 -2.75
C ASP A 31 -14.98 -3.57 -2.32
N LYS A 32 -15.30 -3.12 -1.12
CA LYS A 32 -16.66 -3.24 -0.56
C LYS A 32 -17.69 -2.42 -1.32
N GLU A 33 -17.27 -1.31 -1.90
CA GLU A 33 -18.20 -0.44 -2.63
C GLU A 33 -18.53 -0.95 -4.01
N THR A 34 -17.52 -1.37 -4.77
CA THR A 34 -17.68 -1.80 -6.16
C THR A 34 -17.78 -3.31 -6.31
N MET A 35 -17.44 -4.06 -5.26
CA MET A 35 -17.38 -5.53 -5.27
C MET A 35 -16.39 -6.09 -6.27
N LYS A 36 -15.49 -5.27 -6.79
CA LYS A 36 -14.45 -5.70 -7.72
C LYS A 36 -13.20 -6.12 -6.95
N VAL A 37 -12.49 -7.08 -7.51
CA VAL A 37 -11.22 -7.53 -6.95
C VAL A 37 -10.11 -6.61 -7.47
N ILE A 38 -9.41 -5.97 -6.56
CA ILE A 38 -8.30 -5.06 -6.89
C ILE A 38 -7.00 -5.82 -6.72
N ARG A 39 -6.19 -5.86 -7.78
CA ARG A 39 -4.88 -6.51 -7.75
C ARG A 39 -3.73 -5.51 -7.89
N HIS A 40 -3.97 -4.41 -8.57
CA HIS A 40 -2.95 -3.39 -8.81
C HIS A 40 -3.52 -2.01 -8.55
N GLU A 41 -2.71 -1.14 -8.01
CA GLU A 41 -3.10 0.25 -7.77
C GLU A 41 -1.95 1.15 -8.19
N SER A 42 -2.20 2.00 -9.19
CA SER A 42 -1.20 2.98 -9.63
C SER A 42 -1.12 4.11 -8.60
N LEU A 43 0.09 4.49 -8.23
CA LEU A 43 0.31 5.53 -7.22
C LEU A 43 0.46 6.93 -7.81
N GLY A 44 0.67 7.04 -9.13
CA GLY A 44 0.94 8.33 -9.73
C GLY A 44 2.31 8.89 -9.36
N ILE A 45 3.21 8.04 -8.91
CA ILE A 45 4.57 8.41 -8.53
C ILE A 45 5.53 7.83 -9.57
N TYR A 46 6.44 8.67 -10.05
CA TYR A 46 7.35 8.30 -11.12
C TYR A 46 8.79 8.52 -10.67
N VAL A 47 9.68 7.67 -11.15
CA VAL A 47 11.12 7.77 -10.88
C VAL A 47 11.89 7.55 -12.17
N TYR A 48 13.14 7.99 -12.19
CA TYR A 48 14.02 7.75 -13.35
C TYR A 48 14.47 6.30 -13.39
N ALA A 49 14.37 5.67 -14.56
CA ALA A 49 14.81 4.28 -14.73
C ALA A 49 16.31 4.14 -14.52
N ASN A 50 17.08 5.11 -15.05
CA ASN A 50 18.54 5.15 -14.92
C ASN A 50 18.95 6.55 -14.50
N PRO A 51 19.03 6.83 -13.20
CA PRO A 51 19.44 8.15 -12.74
C PRO A 51 20.88 8.43 -13.18
N ARG A 52 21.09 9.55 -13.86
CA ARG A 52 22.38 9.91 -14.46
C ARG A 52 23.26 10.78 -13.57
N ASN A 53 22.65 11.48 -12.64
CA ASN A 53 23.38 12.37 -11.75
C ASN A 53 22.80 12.27 -10.35
N LYS A 54 23.47 12.95 -9.43
CA LYS A 54 23.08 12.90 -8.02
C LYS A 54 21.69 13.51 -7.79
N ARG A 55 21.34 14.53 -8.55
CA ARG A 55 20.03 15.17 -8.45
C ARG A 55 18.91 14.17 -8.77
N GLU A 56 19.07 13.39 -9.83
CA GLU A 56 18.08 12.38 -10.20
C GLU A 56 18.03 11.25 -9.19
N GLN A 57 19.18 10.85 -8.65
CA GLN A 57 19.24 9.83 -7.61
C GLN A 57 18.51 10.27 -6.35
N ASN A 58 18.71 11.52 -5.92
CA ASN A 58 18.03 12.07 -4.76
C ASN A 58 16.53 12.14 -4.99
N PHE A 59 16.12 12.53 -6.20
CA PHE A 59 14.71 12.55 -6.57
C PHE A 59 14.11 11.15 -6.45
N ASN A 60 14.81 10.14 -6.95
CA ASN A 60 14.33 8.76 -6.88
C ASN A 60 14.20 8.30 -5.44
N GLU A 61 15.15 8.64 -4.58
CA GLU A 61 15.09 8.26 -3.16
C GLU A 61 13.85 8.85 -2.49
N VAL A 62 13.58 10.14 -2.71
CA VAL A 62 12.44 10.81 -2.12
C VAL A 62 11.14 10.19 -2.62
N MET A 63 11.05 9.94 -3.92
CA MET A 63 9.85 9.35 -4.51
C MET A 63 9.64 7.92 -4.03
N THR A 64 10.71 7.15 -3.89
CA THR A 64 10.65 5.79 -3.39
C THR A 64 10.17 5.77 -1.94
N GLU A 65 10.64 6.70 -1.11
CA GLU A 65 10.18 6.81 0.27
C GLU A 65 8.69 7.12 0.34
N LYS A 66 8.22 8.02 -0.52
CA LYS A 66 6.78 8.34 -0.57
C LYS A 66 5.96 7.13 -0.99
N ALA A 67 6.42 6.41 -2.00
CA ALA A 67 5.73 5.21 -2.47
C ALA A 67 5.69 4.14 -1.39
N GLU A 68 6.79 3.94 -0.68
CA GLU A 68 6.88 2.97 0.39
C GLU A 68 5.96 3.34 1.56
N ALA A 69 5.85 4.63 1.88
CA ALA A 69 4.93 5.09 2.91
C ALA A 69 3.49 4.78 2.55
N ILE A 70 3.13 4.97 1.29
CA ILE A 70 1.79 4.63 0.80
C ILE A 70 1.56 3.13 0.89
N ARG A 71 2.55 2.33 0.49
CA ARG A 71 2.46 0.88 0.58
C ARG A 71 2.20 0.43 2.02
N CYS A 72 2.92 0.99 2.97
CA CYS A 72 2.73 0.66 4.38
C CYS A 72 1.31 0.99 4.85
N ARG A 73 0.81 2.15 4.46
CA ARG A 73 -0.55 2.56 4.83
C ARG A 73 -1.59 1.62 4.25
N ARG A 74 -1.41 1.24 2.99
CA ARG A 74 -2.33 0.30 2.32
C ARG A 74 -2.28 -1.06 2.98
N PHE A 75 -1.09 -1.53 3.32
CA PHE A 75 -0.94 -2.80 4.00
C PHE A 75 -1.63 -2.79 5.36
N GLU A 76 -1.45 -1.73 6.14
CA GLU A 76 -2.13 -1.59 7.42
C GLU A 76 -3.63 -1.57 7.25
N SER A 77 -4.12 -0.87 6.24
CA SER A 77 -5.55 -0.80 5.94
C SER A 77 -6.11 -2.18 5.62
N VAL A 78 -5.39 -2.95 4.80
CA VAL A 78 -5.80 -4.31 4.44
C VAL A 78 -5.82 -5.21 5.66
N VAL A 79 -4.79 -5.14 6.49
CA VAL A 79 -4.70 -5.95 7.71
C VAL A 79 -5.82 -5.57 8.68
N ASN A 80 -6.04 -4.28 8.88
CA ASN A 80 -7.08 -3.81 9.78
C ASN A 80 -8.47 -4.25 9.32
N GLU A 81 -8.72 -4.18 8.02
CA GLU A 81 -9.99 -4.61 7.46
C GLU A 81 -10.20 -6.11 7.65
N ARG A 82 -9.13 -6.89 7.46
CA ARG A 82 -9.19 -8.34 7.63
C ARG A 82 -9.54 -8.74 9.06
N TYR A 83 -8.97 -8.03 10.04
CA TYR A 83 -9.18 -8.36 11.45
C TYR A 83 -10.31 -7.57 12.10
N ASP A 84 -10.86 -6.59 11.45
CA ASP A 84 -11.91 -5.73 11.99
C ASP A 84 -13.12 -6.53 12.48
N PHE A 85 -13.51 -7.52 11.71
CA PHE A 85 -14.66 -8.36 12.08
C PHE A 85 -14.43 -9.14 13.37
N PHE A 86 -13.23 -9.71 13.53
CA PHE A 86 -12.91 -10.54 14.68
C PHE A 86 -12.73 -9.73 15.95
N ASP A 87 -12.16 -8.56 15.83
CA ASP A 87 -11.75 -7.77 16.99
C ASP A 87 -12.78 -6.75 17.45
N ARG A 88 -13.87 -6.63 16.71
CA ARG A 88 -14.89 -5.61 17.00
C ARG A 88 -15.43 -5.69 18.43
N HIS A 89 -15.75 -6.86 18.90
CA HIS A 89 -16.25 -7.06 20.28
C HIS A 89 -15.14 -7.06 21.31
N LYS A 90 -14.04 -7.69 20.97
CA LYS A 90 -12.87 -7.78 21.83
C LYS A 90 -12.21 -6.43 22.05
N LEU A 91 -12.09 -5.65 21.00
CA LEU A 91 -11.53 -4.31 21.08
C LEU A 91 -12.34 -3.39 21.97
N LYS A 92 -13.65 -3.56 21.98
CA LYS A 92 -14.50 -2.71 22.77
C LYS A 92 -14.22 -2.85 24.26
N ALA A 93 -14.01 -4.08 24.73
CA ALA A 93 -13.68 -4.35 26.12
C ALA A 93 -12.25 -3.90 26.44
N ASP A 94 -11.28 -4.26 25.58
CA ASP A 94 -9.89 -3.91 25.77
C ASP A 94 -9.66 -2.40 25.71
N PHE A 95 -10.39 -1.73 24.85
CA PHE A 95 -10.30 -0.28 24.68
C PHE A 95 -10.71 0.45 25.96
N LEU A 96 -11.79 0.05 26.57
CA LEU A 96 -12.26 0.64 27.81
C LEU A 96 -11.27 0.40 28.94
N GLU A 97 -10.74 -0.79 29.02
CA GLU A 97 -9.74 -1.14 30.02
C GLU A 97 -8.45 -0.35 29.86
N TYR A 98 -8.02 -0.17 28.62
CA TYR A 98 -6.81 0.59 28.29
C TYR A 98 -6.94 2.05 28.73
N TYR A 99 -8.10 2.65 28.55
CA TYR A 99 -8.31 4.06 28.85
C TYR A 99 -8.56 4.34 30.33
N ARG A 100 -8.80 3.31 31.12
CA ARG A 100 -8.95 3.48 32.55
C ARG A 100 -7.64 3.58 33.31
N LYS A 101 -6.55 3.37 32.63
CA LYS A 101 -5.22 3.49 33.27
C LYS A 101 -4.77 4.98 33.37
#